data_425250afd0b9c0508bd4cde1221acc06
#
_entry.id   425250afd0b9c0508bd4cde1221acc06
#
_cell.length_a   1.000
_cell.length_b   1.000
_cell.length_c   1.000
_cell.angle_alpha   90.00
_cell.angle_beta   90.00
_cell.angle_gamma   90.00
#
_symmetry.space_group_name_H-M   'P 1'
#
loop_
_entity.id
_entity.type
_entity.pdbx_description
1 polymer ?
#
loop_
_entity_poly.entity_id
_entity_poly.type
_entity_poly.pdbx_seq_one_letter_code
_entity_poly.pdbx_strand_id
1 'polypeptide(L)'
;DFCLSRGLGDVYKRQEEKGLKTTIEYGEAAFYGPKLDFMVKDAIGRKWQLGTIQVDYNLPERFDLTYKGADDRLHRPIMIHRAPFGSMERFVAVLLEHTGGKFPLWLSPQQVVVLPISEKFNDYAQKVSEFLNRSDVRTEVDDRNEKIGRKIRDNELKRIPYLLIVGEKEEAEGLVSVRAQGEGDKGCLLYTSPSPRDRQKS
;
A
#
# COMPACT_ATOMS: atom_id res chain seq x y z
N ASP A 1 -2.89 -33.91 21.82
CA ASP A 1 -3.97 -33.93 20.82
C ASP A 1 -5.15 -33.01 21.13
N PHE A 2 -5.54 -32.84 22.41
CA PHE A 2 -6.73 -32.06 22.77
C PHE A 2 -6.52 -30.52 22.71
N CYS A 3 -5.33 -30.04 22.86
CA CYS A 3 -5.03 -28.60 22.84
C CYS A 3 -4.93 -28.02 21.40
N LEU A 4 -4.51 -28.83 20.44
CA LEU A 4 -4.45 -28.48 19.01
C LEU A 4 -5.84 -28.32 18.38
N SER A 5 -6.84 -29.09 18.83
CA SER A 5 -8.17 -29.06 18.24
C SER A 5 -8.98 -27.80 18.61
N ARG A 6 -8.78 -27.22 19.81
CA ARG A 6 -9.47 -25.99 20.23
C ARG A 6 -8.96 -24.75 19.52
N GLY A 7 -7.64 -24.61 19.35
CA GLY A 7 -7.06 -23.47 18.64
C GLY A 7 -7.42 -23.44 17.15
N LEU A 8 -7.49 -24.60 16.50
CA LEU A 8 -7.94 -24.74 15.12
C LEU A 8 -9.43 -24.40 14.96
N GLY A 9 -10.29 -24.80 15.90
CA GLY A 9 -11.72 -24.51 15.86
C GLY A 9 -12.04 -22.99 15.83
N ASP A 10 -11.31 -22.19 16.59
CA ASP A 10 -11.49 -20.74 16.61
C ASP A 10 -10.96 -20.07 15.32
N VAL A 11 -9.90 -20.60 14.73
CA VAL A 11 -9.40 -20.16 13.42
C VAL A 11 -10.45 -20.42 12.34
N TYR A 12 -11.09 -21.59 12.31
CA TYR A 12 -12.16 -21.91 11.35
C TYR A 12 -13.36 -21.00 11.50
N LYS A 13 -13.85 -20.74 12.72
CA LYS A 13 -14.96 -19.81 12.96
C LYS A 13 -14.65 -18.42 12.40
N ARG A 14 -13.45 -17.91 12.65
CA ARG A 14 -13.03 -16.61 12.12
C ARG A 14 -12.92 -16.57 10.60
N GLN A 15 -12.54 -17.68 9.98
CA GLN A 15 -12.47 -17.79 8.52
C GLN A 15 -13.86 -17.81 7.90
N GLU A 16 -14.82 -18.54 8.48
CA GLU A 16 -16.22 -18.55 8.08
C GLU A 16 -16.86 -17.16 8.23
N GLU A 17 -16.66 -16.49 9.37
CA GLU A 17 -17.11 -15.12 9.61
C GLU A 17 -16.59 -14.11 8.57
N LYS A 18 -15.40 -14.35 8.03
CA LYS A 18 -14.76 -13.51 6.99
C LYS A 18 -15.07 -13.96 5.57
N GLY A 19 -15.81 -15.06 5.38
CA GLY A 19 -16.12 -15.61 4.06
C GLY A 19 -14.89 -16.12 3.28
N LEU A 20 -13.78 -16.46 3.98
CA LEU A 20 -12.56 -16.94 3.37
C LEU A 20 -12.65 -18.43 3.06
N LYS A 21 -12.33 -18.81 1.84
CA LYS A 21 -12.18 -20.22 1.44
C LYS A 21 -10.87 -20.75 1.98
N THR A 22 -10.94 -21.75 2.84
CA THR A 22 -9.79 -22.40 3.44
C THR A 22 -9.69 -23.85 3.01
N THR A 23 -8.47 -24.35 2.94
CA THR A 23 -8.15 -25.75 2.67
C THR A 23 -7.21 -26.23 3.75
N ILE A 24 -7.48 -27.41 4.31
CA ILE A 24 -6.60 -28.04 5.29
C ILE A 24 -5.64 -28.95 4.51
N GLU A 25 -4.36 -28.76 4.73
CA GLU A 25 -3.31 -29.58 4.18
C GLU A 25 -2.61 -30.34 5.35
N TYR A 26 -2.90 -31.61 5.48
CA TYR A 26 -2.29 -32.46 6.49
C TYR A 26 -0.87 -32.81 6.08
N GLY A 27 0.07 -32.77 7.04
CA GLY A 27 1.48 -33.12 6.82
C GLY A 27 2.36 -31.94 6.39
N GLU A 28 1.79 -30.79 6.09
CA GLU A 28 2.52 -29.57 5.69
C GLU A 28 2.92 -28.66 6.87
N ALA A 29 2.58 -29.03 8.09
CA ALA A 29 2.96 -28.27 9.27
C ALA A 29 4.47 -28.30 9.50
N ALA A 30 5.04 -27.21 10.04
CA ALA A 30 6.40 -27.20 10.49
C ALA A 30 6.57 -28.08 11.73
N PHE A 31 7.80 -28.61 11.96
CA PHE A 31 8.07 -29.47 13.14
C PHE A 31 7.85 -28.76 14.47
N TYR A 32 7.84 -27.43 14.49
CA TYR A 32 7.65 -26.60 15.68
C TYR A 32 6.20 -26.16 15.92
N GLY A 33 5.28 -26.42 14.98
CA GLY A 33 3.88 -26.12 15.16
C GLY A 33 3.08 -25.91 13.86
N PRO A 34 1.78 -25.66 13.98
CA PRO A 34 0.92 -25.43 12.83
C PRO A 34 1.21 -24.08 12.16
N LYS A 35 0.89 -23.98 10.86
CA LYS A 35 1.02 -22.77 10.06
C LYS A 35 -0.28 -22.43 9.33
N LEU A 36 -0.48 -21.15 9.05
CA LEU A 36 -1.52 -20.61 8.21
C LEU A 36 -0.85 -19.86 7.05
N ASP A 37 -1.03 -20.35 5.83
CA ASP A 37 -0.48 -19.76 4.62
C ASP A 37 -1.55 -19.02 3.83
N PHE A 38 -1.22 -17.81 3.35
CA PHE A 38 -2.08 -17.00 2.50
C PHE A 38 -1.68 -17.17 1.04
N MET A 39 -2.55 -17.86 0.28
CA MET A 39 -2.35 -18.11 -1.13
C MET A 39 -3.11 -17.08 -1.98
N VAL A 40 -2.41 -16.43 -2.89
CA VAL A 40 -2.97 -15.46 -3.84
C VAL A 40 -2.79 -15.96 -5.26
N LYS A 41 -3.76 -15.68 -6.12
CA LYS A 41 -3.65 -15.96 -7.56
C LYS A 41 -3.21 -14.72 -8.30
N ASP A 42 -2.27 -14.89 -9.23
CA ASP A 42 -1.92 -13.85 -10.19
C ASP A 42 -2.95 -13.73 -11.33
N ALA A 43 -2.74 -12.79 -12.25
CA ALA A 43 -3.66 -12.50 -13.35
C ALA A 43 -3.87 -13.70 -14.31
N ILE A 44 -2.91 -14.61 -14.39
CA ILE A 44 -2.99 -15.83 -15.20
C ILE A 44 -3.35 -17.09 -14.41
N GLY A 45 -3.72 -16.92 -13.13
CA GLY A 45 -4.25 -17.98 -12.27
C GLY A 45 -3.21 -18.83 -11.53
N ARG A 46 -1.90 -18.51 -11.59
CA ARG A 46 -0.86 -19.17 -10.81
C ARG A 46 -1.02 -18.82 -9.33
N LYS A 47 -0.85 -19.81 -8.47
CA LYS A 47 -0.91 -19.62 -7.01
C LYS A 47 0.46 -19.19 -6.47
N TRP A 48 0.45 -18.19 -5.62
CA TRP A 48 1.61 -17.67 -4.92
C TRP A 48 1.35 -17.62 -3.43
N GLN A 49 2.23 -18.23 -2.65
CA GLN A 49 2.23 -18.04 -1.20
C GLN A 49 2.84 -16.67 -0.88
N LEU A 50 2.06 -15.79 -0.27
CA LEU A 50 2.52 -14.48 0.17
C LEU A 50 2.76 -14.44 1.67
N GLY A 51 1.71 -14.45 2.46
CA GLY A 51 1.84 -14.36 3.91
C GLY A 51 1.86 -15.70 4.60
N THR A 52 2.46 -15.75 5.79
CA THR A 52 2.44 -16.91 6.67
C THR A 52 2.33 -16.47 8.13
N ILE A 53 1.55 -17.20 8.91
CA ILE A 53 1.52 -17.13 10.36
C ILE A 53 1.87 -18.52 10.87
N GLN A 54 2.88 -18.63 11.74
CA GLN A 54 3.35 -19.89 12.28
C GLN A 54 3.33 -19.84 13.80
N VAL A 55 2.74 -20.86 14.42
CA VAL A 55 2.79 -21.03 15.87
C VAL A 55 4.01 -21.89 16.20
N ASP A 56 4.78 -21.49 17.17
CA ASP A 56 6.02 -22.14 17.56
C ASP A 56 6.00 -22.44 19.08
N TYR A 57 6.02 -23.70 19.38
CA TYR A 57 6.12 -24.21 20.75
C TYR A 57 7.56 -24.62 21.12
N ASN A 58 8.43 -24.78 20.13
CA ASN A 58 9.78 -25.33 20.31
C ASN A 58 10.78 -24.27 20.80
N LEU A 59 10.83 -23.10 20.18
CA LEU A 59 11.77 -22.06 20.57
C LEU A 59 11.57 -21.54 21.98
N PRO A 60 10.32 -21.30 22.47
CA PRO A 60 10.11 -20.91 23.86
C PRO A 60 10.62 -21.96 24.87
N GLU A 61 10.55 -23.24 24.52
CA GLU A 61 11.09 -24.30 25.34
C GLU A 61 12.62 -24.32 25.30
N ARG A 62 13.22 -24.28 24.11
CA ARG A 62 14.68 -24.32 23.94
C ARG A 62 15.41 -23.14 24.56
N PHE A 63 14.80 -21.96 24.55
CA PHE A 63 15.36 -20.75 25.17
C PHE A 63 14.94 -20.56 26.62
N ASP A 64 14.19 -21.52 27.18
CA ASP A 64 13.62 -21.46 28.54
C ASP A 64 12.91 -20.14 28.83
N LEU A 65 12.13 -19.66 27.87
CA LEU A 65 11.39 -18.40 28.00
C LEU A 65 10.23 -18.56 28.97
N THR A 66 10.12 -17.63 29.90
CA THR A 66 9.00 -17.60 30.85
C THR A 66 8.45 -16.17 31.00
N TYR A 67 7.19 -16.06 31.36
CA TYR A 67 6.56 -14.79 31.74
C TYR A 67 5.76 -14.99 33.03
N LYS A 68 5.57 -13.93 33.77
CA LYS A 68 4.75 -13.94 35.00
C LYS A 68 3.29 -13.68 34.61
N GLY A 69 2.43 -14.65 34.88
CA GLY A 69 1.00 -14.57 34.59
C GLY A 69 0.23 -13.74 35.64
N ALA A 70 -1.07 -13.56 35.39
CA ALA A 70 -1.96 -12.86 36.31
C ALA A 70 -2.14 -13.60 37.63
N ASP A 71 -1.82 -14.88 37.67
CA ASP A 71 -1.82 -15.76 38.87
C ASP A 71 -0.51 -15.70 39.65
N ASP A 72 0.36 -14.78 39.31
CA ASP A 72 1.69 -14.57 39.92
C ASP A 72 2.67 -15.74 39.72
N ARG A 73 2.37 -16.67 38.82
CA ARG A 73 3.20 -17.84 38.50
C ARG A 73 3.94 -17.64 37.18
N LEU A 74 5.03 -18.40 37.02
CA LEU A 74 5.77 -18.44 35.77
C LEU A 74 5.10 -19.38 34.77
N HIS A 75 4.86 -18.90 33.57
CA HIS A 75 4.30 -19.63 32.47
C HIS A 75 5.21 -19.59 31.27
N ARG A 76 5.17 -20.64 30.43
CA ARG A 76 5.88 -20.67 29.15
C ARG A 76 5.05 -19.95 28.09
N PRO A 77 5.62 -18.96 27.36
CA PRO A 77 4.91 -18.30 26.26
C PRO A 77 4.77 -19.23 25.05
N ILE A 78 3.87 -18.88 24.16
CA ILE A 78 3.79 -19.40 22.80
C ILE A 78 4.36 -18.34 21.89
N MET A 79 5.25 -18.72 20.97
CA MET A 79 5.79 -17.79 19.99
C MET A 79 4.97 -17.86 18.69
N ILE A 80 4.70 -16.70 18.12
CA ILE A 80 3.99 -16.59 16.84
C ILE A 80 4.89 -15.83 15.87
N HIS A 81 5.33 -16.52 14.82
CA HIS A 81 6.04 -15.92 13.71
C HIS A 81 5.02 -15.39 12.69
N ARG A 82 5.20 -14.17 12.24
CA ARG A 82 4.32 -13.53 11.27
C ARG A 82 5.14 -12.93 10.14
N ALA A 83 4.95 -13.45 8.93
CA ALA A 83 5.51 -12.92 7.69
C ALA A 83 4.36 -12.46 6.79
N PRO A 84 3.88 -11.19 6.88
CA PRO A 84 2.68 -10.75 6.17
C PRO A 84 2.85 -10.72 4.64
N PHE A 85 4.04 -10.51 4.13
CA PHE A 85 4.31 -10.38 2.70
C PHE A 85 5.06 -11.58 2.10
N GLY A 86 5.62 -12.47 2.91
CA GLY A 86 6.56 -13.49 2.46
C GLY A 86 7.82 -12.85 1.86
N SER A 87 8.14 -13.13 0.60
CA SER A 87 9.14 -12.38 -0.15
C SER A 87 8.58 -11.04 -0.60
N MET A 88 9.29 -9.95 -0.29
CA MET A 88 8.89 -8.59 -0.68
C MET A 88 8.84 -8.44 -2.21
N GLU A 89 9.79 -9.01 -2.92
CA GLU A 89 9.87 -8.97 -4.39
C GLU A 89 8.66 -9.65 -5.02
N ARG A 90 8.28 -10.82 -4.50
CA ARG A 90 7.09 -11.56 -4.95
C ARG A 90 5.82 -10.76 -4.66
N PHE A 91 5.70 -10.21 -3.48
CA PHE A 91 4.56 -9.38 -3.10
C PHE A 91 4.41 -8.18 -4.02
N VAL A 92 5.48 -7.43 -4.27
CA VAL A 92 5.48 -6.27 -5.17
C VAL A 92 5.11 -6.68 -6.61
N ALA A 93 5.65 -7.79 -7.10
CA ALA A 93 5.32 -8.29 -8.44
C ALA A 93 3.83 -8.62 -8.59
N VAL A 94 3.26 -9.36 -7.63
CA VAL A 94 1.82 -9.70 -7.63
C VAL A 94 0.95 -8.44 -7.48
N LEU A 95 1.37 -7.49 -6.66
CA LEU A 95 0.66 -6.22 -6.46
C LEU A 95 0.66 -5.36 -7.73
N LEU A 96 1.81 -5.25 -8.41
CA LEU A 96 1.94 -4.56 -9.69
C LEU A 96 1.02 -5.18 -10.76
N GLU A 97 1.02 -6.50 -10.84
CA GLU A 97 0.16 -7.22 -11.78
C GLU A 97 -1.33 -7.03 -11.46
N HIS A 98 -1.70 -7.13 -10.18
CA HIS A 98 -3.09 -6.95 -9.73
C HIS A 98 -3.64 -5.55 -10.01
N THR A 99 -2.83 -4.52 -9.80
CA THR A 99 -3.24 -3.11 -10.00
C THR A 99 -3.02 -2.63 -11.44
N GLY A 100 -2.30 -3.38 -12.27
CA GLY A 100 -1.84 -2.92 -13.60
C GLY A 100 -0.96 -1.67 -13.49
N GLY A 101 -0.26 -1.48 -12.37
CA GLY A 101 0.55 -0.32 -12.05
C GLY A 101 -0.24 0.93 -11.64
N LYS A 102 -1.57 0.83 -11.53
CA LYS A 102 -2.44 1.91 -11.03
C LYS A 102 -2.59 1.78 -9.52
N PHE A 103 -1.62 2.27 -8.80
CA PHE A 103 -1.66 2.23 -7.34
C PHE A 103 -2.63 3.26 -6.76
N PRO A 104 -3.24 2.97 -5.60
CA PRO A 104 -3.89 4.00 -4.81
C PRO A 104 -2.88 5.09 -4.43
N LEU A 105 -3.37 6.32 -4.23
CA LEU A 105 -2.52 7.50 -4.04
C LEU A 105 -1.43 7.31 -2.98
N TRP A 106 -1.80 6.76 -1.81
CA TRP A 106 -0.89 6.56 -0.69
C TRP A 106 0.28 5.60 -0.99
N LEU A 107 0.07 4.65 -1.92
CA LEU A 107 1.06 3.65 -2.30
C LEU A 107 1.90 4.08 -3.52
N SER A 108 1.45 5.05 -4.30
CA SER A 108 2.16 5.53 -5.48
C SER A 108 3.51 6.12 -5.10
N PRO A 109 4.65 5.70 -5.70
CA PRO A 109 5.96 6.28 -5.42
C PRO A 109 5.99 7.77 -5.68
N GLN A 110 5.43 8.19 -6.82
CA GLN A 110 5.18 9.58 -7.19
C GLN A 110 3.67 9.79 -7.28
N GLN A 111 3.16 10.75 -6.52
CA GLN A 111 1.72 10.96 -6.36
C GLN A 111 1.20 12.03 -7.29
N VAL A 112 2.00 13.07 -7.50
CA VAL A 112 1.64 14.26 -8.28
C VAL A 112 2.83 14.71 -9.12
N VAL A 113 2.54 15.18 -10.34
CA VAL A 113 3.51 15.94 -11.15
C VAL A 113 2.89 17.27 -11.54
N VAL A 114 3.62 18.36 -11.31
CA VAL A 114 3.23 19.70 -11.76
C VAL A 114 3.83 19.94 -13.15
N LEU A 115 2.98 20.33 -14.09
CA LEU A 115 3.29 20.51 -15.50
C LEU A 115 3.16 21.97 -15.88
N PRO A 116 4.22 22.79 -15.87
CA PRO A 116 4.18 24.14 -16.41
C PRO A 116 4.01 24.09 -17.93
N ILE A 117 3.10 24.94 -18.46
CA ILE A 117 2.84 25.06 -19.92
C ILE A 117 4.03 25.64 -20.64
N SER A 118 4.79 26.53 -20.01
CA SER A 118 6.02 27.11 -20.50
C SER A 118 7.00 27.39 -19.37
N GLU A 119 8.26 27.61 -19.67
CA GLU A 119 9.32 27.92 -18.70
C GLU A 119 9.01 29.14 -17.82
N LYS A 120 8.20 30.08 -18.30
CA LYS A 120 7.76 31.26 -17.54
C LYS A 120 7.03 30.92 -16.24
N PHE A 121 6.39 29.74 -16.18
CA PHE A 121 5.60 29.29 -15.04
C PHE A 121 6.32 28.29 -14.15
N ASN A 122 7.63 28.08 -14.38
CA ASN A 122 8.43 27.15 -13.57
C ASN A 122 8.46 27.57 -12.09
N ASP A 123 8.61 28.86 -11.82
CA ASP A 123 8.61 29.37 -10.43
C ASP A 123 7.30 29.10 -9.71
N TYR A 124 6.18 29.26 -10.41
CA TYR A 124 4.87 28.96 -9.86
C TYR A 124 4.68 27.45 -9.65
N ALA A 125 5.09 26.63 -10.64
CA ALA A 125 5.08 25.17 -10.52
C ALA A 125 5.92 24.69 -9.33
N GLN A 126 7.07 25.30 -9.08
CA GLN A 126 7.92 24.97 -7.95
C GLN A 126 7.24 25.30 -6.61
N LYS A 127 6.61 26.47 -6.49
CA LYS A 127 5.84 26.86 -5.30
C LYS A 127 4.73 25.87 -4.99
N VAL A 128 3.98 25.43 -6.02
CA VAL A 128 2.93 24.42 -5.88
C VAL A 128 3.50 23.09 -5.40
N SER A 129 4.62 22.64 -6.01
CA SER A 129 5.30 21.40 -5.62
C SER A 129 5.81 21.44 -4.17
N GLU A 130 6.43 22.54 -3.76
CA GLU A 130 6.91 22.72 -2.38
C GLU A 130 5.76 22.70 -1.37
N PHE A 131 4.64 23.36 -1.70
CA PHE A 131 3.46 23.35 -0.86
C PHE A 131 2.91 21.95 -0.63
N LEU A 132 2.80 21.15 -1.69
CA LEU A 132 2.32 19.77 -1.63
C LEU A 132 3.30 18.86 -0.88
N ASN A 133 4.61 19.01 -1.12
CA ASN A 133 5.64 18.24 -0.42
C ASN A 133 5.65 18.53 1.09
N ARG A 134 5.38 19.78 1.53
CA ARG A 134 5.20 20.12 2.95
C ARG A 134 3.98 19.44 3.59
N SER A 135 3.02 19.03 2.76
CA SER A 135 1.81 18.30 3.15
C SER A 135 1.95 16.77 3.00
N ASP A 136 3.18 16.25 2.93
CA ASP A 136 3.52 14.84 2.73
C ASP A 136 2.99 14.24 1.42
N VAL A 137 2.75 15.06 0.41
CA VAL A 137 2.41 14.60 -0.95
C VAL A 137 3.66 14.61 -1.82
N ARG A 138 4.11 13.43 -2.26
CA ARG A 138 5.29 13.26 -3.11
C ARG A 138 5.06 13.87 -4.49
N THR A 139 5.62 15.05 -4.70
CA THR A 139 5.38 15.88 -5.89
C THR A 139 6.68 16.23 -6.58
N GLU A 140 6.70 16.17 -7.90
CA GLU A 140 7.80 16.63 -8.76
C GLU A 140 7.29 17.65 -9.78
N VAL A 141 8.20 18.43 -10.35
CA VAL A 141 7.91 19.36 -11.45
C VAL A 141 8.54 18.80 -12.74
N ASP A 142 7.74 18.73 -13.81
CA ASP A 142 8.25 18.39 -15.14
C ASP A 142 8.56 19.71 -15.90
N ASP A 143 9.74 20.23 -15.67
CA ASP A 143 10.24 21.49 -16.25
C ASP A 143 10.85 21.34 -17.66
N ARG A 144 10.79 20.15 -18.27
CA ARG A 144 11.31 19.90 -19.61
C ARG A 144 10.73 20.88 -20.61
N ASN A 145 11.57 21.37 -21.52
CA ASN A 145 11.13 22.21 -22.63
C ASN A 145 10.43 21.36 -23.72
N GLU A 146 9.19 20.95 -23.42
CA GLU A 146 8.36 20.08 -24.27
C GLU A 146 6.92 20.58 -24.30
N LYS A 147 6.20 20.25 -25.38
CA LYS A 147 4.76 20.57 -25.49
C LYS A 147 3.97 19.91 -24.36
N ILE A 148 3.03 20.65 -23.79
CA ILE A 148 2.21 20.18 -22.66
C ILE A 148 1.53 18.83 -22.93
N GLY A 149 1.03 18.59 -24.14
CA GLY A 149 0.42 17.32 -24.52
C GLY A 149 1.39 16.14 -24.44
N ARG A 150 2.68 16.35 -24.72
CA ARG A 150 3.72 15.33 -24.57
C ARG A 150 4.03 15.08 -23.09
N LYS A 151 4.19 16.14 -22.30
CA LYS A 151 4.37 16.01 -20.83
C LYS A 151 3.24 15.23 -20.19
N ILE A 152 1.99 15.53 -20.54
CA ILE A 152 0.81 14.80 -20.06
C ILE A 152 0.92 13.32 -20.42
N ARG A 153 1.12 13.01 -21.71
CA ARG A 153 1.20 11.61 -22.18
C ARG A 153 2.31 10.83 -21.49
N ASP A 154 3.50 11.41 -21.39
CA ASP A 154 4.66 10.74 -20.78
C ASP A 154 4.39 10.41 -19.31
N ASN A 155 3.75 11.32 -18.57
CA ASN A 155 3.43 11.13 -17.17
C ASN A 155 2.20 10.20 -16.94
N GLU A 156 1.23 10.19 -17.85
CA GLU A 156 0.15 9.20 -17.86
C GLU A 156 0.68 7.77 -18.11
N LEU A 157 1.69 7.60 -18.97
CA LEU A 157 2.35 6.32 -19.20
C LEU A 157 3.09 5.81 -17.96
N LYS A 158 3.63 6.71 -17.14
CA LYS A 158 4.24 6.39 -15.83
C LYS A 158 3.22 6.03 -14.74
N ARG A 159 1.91 6.08 -15.05
CA ARG A 159 0.83 5.79 -14.11
C ARG A 159 0.78 6.73 -12.90
N ILE A 160 1.18 7.99 -13.07
CA ILE A 160 1.11 8.99 -12.01
C ILE A 160 -0.37 9.36 -11.75
N PRO A 161 -0.83 9.30 -10.49
CA PRO A 161 -2.24 9.49 -10.16
C PRO A 161 -2.81 10.85 -10.54
N TYR A 162 -2.05 11.92 -10.30
CA TYR A 162 -2.49 13.27 -10.57
C TYR A 162 -1.45 14.11 -11.31
N LEU A 163 -1.90 14.86 -12.31
CA LEU A 163 -1.12 15.85 -13.03
C LEU A 163 -1.75 17.23 -12.76
N LEU A 164 -0.93 18.18 -12.34
CA LEU A 164 -1.34 19.56 -12.10
C LEU A 164 -0.77 20.44 -13.20
N ILE A 165 -1.63 20.99 -14.05
CA ILE A 165 -1.21 21.85 -15.13
C ILE A 165 -1.30 23.30 -14.65
N VAL A 166 -0.25 24.06 -14.90
CA VAL A 166 -0.15 25.46 -14.51
C VAL A 166 0.30 26.34 -15.67
N GLY A 167 -0.41 27.45 -15.84
CA GLY A 167 -0.19 28.45 -16.85
C GLY A 167 -0.53 29.84 -16.33
N GLU A 168 -0.70 30.80 -17.23
CA GLU A 168 -0.93 32.21 -16.90
C GLU A 168 -2.20 32.44 -16.07
N LYS A 169 -3.27 31.73 -16.42
CA LYS A 169 -4.54 31.83 -15.70
C LYS A 169 -4.43 31.26 -14.29
N GLU A 170 -3.84 30.07 -14.18
CA GLU A 170 -3.66 29.38 -12.89
C GLU A 170 -2.75 30.19 -11.96
N GLU A 171 -1.67 30.77 -12.47
CA GLU A 171 -0.77 31.62 -11.67
C GLU A 171 -1.48 32.90 -11.20
N ALA A 172 -2.24 33.58 -12.09
CA ALA A 172 -2.93 34.82 -11.76
C ALA A 172 -4.02 34.65 -10.70
N GLU A 173 -4.71 33.50 -10.71
CA GLU A 173 -5.83 33.20 -9.81
C GLU A 173 -5.42 32.32 -8.61
N GLY A 174 -4.17 31.87 -8.52
CA GLY A 174 -3.70 30.96 -7.48
C GLY A 174 -4.33 29.56 -7.57
N LEU A 175 -4.57 29.08 -8.78
CA LEU A 175 -5.23 27.82 -9.09
C LEU A 175 -4.25 26.79 -9.66
N VAL A 176 -4.71 25.55 -9.73
CA VAL A 176 -4.10 24.47 -10.52
C VAL A 176 -5.20 23.75 -11.30
N SER A 177 -4.94 23.43 -12.58
CA SER A 177 -5.82 22.55 -13.35
C SER A 177 -5.47 21.10 -13.07
N VAL A 178 -6.40 20.33 -12.52
CA VAL A 178 -6.20 18.97 -12.04
C VAL A 178 -6.62 17.96 -13.08
N ARG A 179 -5.74 17.01 -13.38
CA ARG A 179 -6.02 15.89 -14.24
C ARG A 179 -5.77 14.58 -13.49
N ALA A 180 -6.77 13.73 -13.40
CA ALA A 180 -6.66 12.42 -12.75
C ALA A 180 -6.42 11.31 -13.77
N GLN A 181 -5.60 10.34 -13.41
CA GLN A 181 -5.28 9.21 -14.26
C GLN A 181 -6.52 8.39 -14.64
N GLY A 182 -6.76 8.24 -15.95
CA GLY A 182 -7.88 7.47 -16.46
C GLY A 182 -9.25 8.14 -16.39
N GLU A 183 -9.35 9.30 -15.73
CA GLU A 183 -10.60 10.08 -15.58
C GLU A 183 -10.55 11.42 -16.33
N GLY A 184 -9.36 11.86 -16.74
CA GLY A 184 -9.15 13.09 -17.50
C GLY A 184 -9.16 14.34 -16.65
N ASP A 185 -9.61 15.43 -17.24
CA ASP A 185 -9.64 16.76 -16.62
C ASP A 185 -10.72 16.84 -15.54
N LYS A 186 -10.34 17.33 -14.35
CA LYS A 186 -11.22 17.53 -13.19
C LYS A 186 -11.52 19.00 -12.92
N GLY A 187 -11.01 19.91 -13.76
CA GLY A 187 -11.14 21.34 -13.60
C GLY A 187 -10.06 21.98 -12.73
N CYS A 188 -10.26 23.28 -12.48
CA CYS A 188 -9.31 24.08 -11.70
C CYS A 188 -9.70 24.09 -10.23
N LEU A 189 -8.70 23.89 -9.37
CA LEU A 189 -8.84 23.93 -7.91
C LEU A 189 -7.90 24.96 -7.31
N LEU A 190 -8.34 25.63 -6.25
CA LEU A 190 -7.45 26.43 -5.41
C LEU A 190 -6.45 25.50 -4.72
N TYR A 191 -5.16 25.79 -4.86
CA TYR A 191 -4.17 25.08 -4.07
C TYR A 191 -4.05 25.74 -2.69
N THR A 192 -5.00 25.43 -1.83
CA THR A 192 -5.01 25.86 -0.43
C THR A 192 -4.66 24.67 0.45
N SER A 193 -4.20 24.96 1.68
CA SER A 193 -3.96 23.90 2.66
C SER A 193 -5.20 22.99 2.77
N PRO A 194 -5.07 21.66 2.61
CA PRO A 194 -6.20 20.76 2.73
C PRO A 194 -6.84 20.93 4.10
N SER A 195 -8.14 21.10 4.12
CA SER A 195 -8.93 21.20 5.35
C SER A 195 -8.73 19.92 6.19
N PRO A 196 -8.75 20.02 7.54
CA PRO A 196 -8.71 18.82 8.39
C PRO A 196 -9.82 17.80 8.09
N ARG A 197 -10.92 18.22 7.46
CA ARG A 197 -12.04 17.36 7.03
C ARG A 197 -11.71 16.53 5.79
N ASP A 198 -10.78 16.97 4.96
CA ASP A 198 -10.41 16.27 3.72
C ASP A 198 -9.44 15.11 4.00
N ARG A 199 -8.70 15.14 5.12
CA ARG A 199 -7.82 14.07 5.58
C ARG A 199 -8.54 12.83 6.13
N GLN A 200 -9.86 12.92 6.39
CA GLN A 200 -10.65 11.81 6.93
C GLN A 200 -11.35 10.98 5.85
N LYS A 201 -11.25 11.35 4.58
CA LYS A 201 -11.92 10.68 3.46
C LYS A 201 -10.99 9.90 2.54
N SER A 202 -9.70 9.78 2.88
CA SER A 202 -8.72 8.99 2.14
C SER A 202 -8.45 7.65 2.80
#